data_9e8eeea8589e9036743fab260088421f
#
_entry.id   9e8eeea8589e9036743fab260088421f
#
_cell.length_a   1.000
_cell.length_b   1.000
_cell.length_c   1.000
_cell.angle_alpha   90.00
_cell.angle_beta   90.00
_cell.angle_gamma   90.00
#
_symmetry.space_group_name_H-M   'P 1'
#
loop_
_entity.id
_entity.type
_entity.pdbx_description
1 polymer ?
#
loop_
_entity_poly.entity_id
_entity_poly.type
_entity_poly.pdbx_seq_one_letter_code
_entity_poly.pdbx_strand_id
1 'polypeptide(L)'
;LLFSTNVVIAREFSKDSLLILDEVLNIIFPKTNTMPSAKEFEVLNYLVKNISHKSFDNDDKVLIIDGTKDFQSSFPEFLNLDKEEKKELIFSIIKKSQYAKSWISKLSYYGIEAMFSDPLYGGNSNQIGWLSVNHNIGYPRPIKLYGEKI
;
A
#
# COMPACT_ATOMS: atom_id res chain seq x y z
N LEU A 1 21.90 -5.37 8.98
CA LEU A 1 21.18 -4.99 7.73
C LEU A 1 19.70 -4.64 7.95
N LEU A 2 19.11 -5.01 9.09
CA LEU A 2 17.71 -4.66 9.46
C LEU A 2 17.56 -3.20 9.96
N PHE A 3 18.64 -2.53 10.35
CA PHE A 3 18.59 -1.19 10.92
C PHE A 3 18.44 -0.05 9.89
N SER A 4 18.86 -0.26 8.62
CA SER A 4 18.78 0.79 7.60
C SER A 4 17.36 1.02 7.07
N THR A 5 16.55 -0.02 6.96
CA THR A 5 15.19 0.05 6.44
C THR A 5 14.26 0.78 7.40
N ASN A 6 14.36 0.50 8.70
CA ASN A 6 13.53 1.16 9.73
C ASN A 6 13.83 2.66 9.87
N VAL A 7 15.08 3.09 9.65
CA VAL A 7 15.48 4.52 9.72
C VAL A 7 14.96 5.32 8.52
N VAL A 8 14.91 4.72 7.33
CA VAL A 8 14.37 5.39 6.12
C VAL A 8 12.86 5.52 6.21
N ILE A 9 12.16 4.48 6.67
CA ILE A 9 10.71 4.49 6.89
C ILE A 9 10.30 5.60 7.86
N ALA A 10 11.00 5.73 8.99
CA ALA A 10 10.73 6.76 10.00
C ALA A 10 10.98 8.19 9.50
N ARG A 11 11.67 8.38 8.37
CA ARG A 11 11.87 9.71 7.75
C ARG A 11 10.71 10.12 6.84
N GLU A 12 10.01 9.17 6.24
CA GLU A 12 8.98 9.45 5.24
C GLU A 12 7.56 9.41 5.82
N PHE A 13 7.29 8.49 6.74
CA PHE A 13 5.99 8.32 7.38
C PHE A 13 6.08 8.36 8.90
N SER A 14 5.18 9.09 9.53
CA SER A 14 4.95 8.97 10.98
C SER A 14 4.26 7.62 11.29
N LYS A 15 4.25 7.25 12.57
CA LYS A 15 3.51 6.06 13.02
C LYS A 15 2.02 6.15 12.65
N ASP A 16 1.42 7.32 12.87
CA ASP A 16 0.01 7.53 12.56
C ASP A 16 -0.26 7.52 11.05
N SER A 17 0.66 8.06 10.24
CA SER A 17 0.57 7.97 8.77
C SER A 17 0.57 6.51 8.29
N LEU A 18 1.38 5.64 8.91
CA LEU A 18 1.38 4.20 8.59
C LEU A 18 0.07 3.52 8.99
N LEU A 19 -0.49 3.86 10.14
CA LEU A 19 -1.80 3.35 10.58
C LEU A 19 -2.91 3.82 9.63
N ILE A 20 -2.88 5.08 9.20
CA ILE A 20 -3.83 5.63 8.22
C ILE A 20 -3.72 4.87 6.89
N LEU A 21 -2.50 4.66 6.38
CA LEU A 21 -2.29 3.90 5.15
C LEU A 21 -2.82 2.47 5.25
N ASP A 22 -2.56 1.78 6.37
CA ASP A 22 -3.07 0.41 6.60
C ASP A 22 -4.60 0.38 6.56
N GLU A 23 -5.26 1.30 7.27
CA GLU A 23 -6.72 1.41 7.29
C GLU A 23 -7.29 1.74 5.89
N VAL A 24 -6.71 2.72 5.19
CA VAL A 24 -7.14 3.10 3.83
C VAL A 24 -6.97 1.94 2.86
N LEU A 25 -5.84 1.24 2.89
CA LEU A 25 -5.61 0.07 2.05
C LEU A 25 -6.62 -1.05 2.32
N ASN A 26 -6.99 -1.29 3.59
CA ASN A 26 -8.01 -2.28 3.93
C ASN A 26 -9.44 -1.84 3.55
N ILE A 27 -9.70 -0.53 3.39
CA ILE A 27 -10.96 -0.04 2.81
C ILE A 27 -10.98 -0.27 1.30
N ILE A 28 -9.84 -0.05 0.62
CA ILE A 28 -9.71 -0.27 -0.84
C ILE A 28 -9.79 -1.77 -1.16
N PHE A 29 -9.11 -2.61 -0.38
CA PHE A 29 -9.03 -4.07 -0.56
C PHE A 29 -9.54 -4.80 0.70
N PRO A 30 -10.84 -4.79 0.94
CA PRO A 30 -11.42 -5.49 2.08
C PRO A 30 -11.37 -7.01 1.87
N LYS A 31 -11.36 -7.75 2.97
CA LYS A 31 -11.56 -9.20 2.90
C LYS A 31 -12.92 -9.52 2.31
N THR A 32 -12.93 -10.44 1.37
CA THR A 32 -14.15 -11.02 0.77
C THR A 32 -14.16 -12.54 0.94
N ASN A 33 -15.20 -13.21 0.46
CA ASN A 33 -15.25 -14.68 0.46
C ASN A 33 -14.20 -15.33 -0.44
N THR A 34 -13.70 -14.61 -1.45
CA THR A 34 -12.79 -15.13 -2.47
C THR A 34 -11.40 -14.47 -2.45
N MET A 35 -11.28 -13.29 -1.84
CA MET A 35 -10.04 -12.53 -1.83
C MET A 35 -9.66 -12.13 -0.40
N PRO A 36 -8.40 -12.36 -0.01
CA PRO A 36 -7.83 -11.83 1.24
C PRO A 36 -7.86 -10.29 1.28
N SER A 37 -7.73 -9.71 2.48
CA SER A 37 -7.61 -8.25 2.66
C SER A 37 -6.21 -7.74 2.29
N ALA A 38 -6.07 -6.40 2.14
CA ALA A 38 -4.77 -5.74 1.98
C ALA A 38 -3.76 -6.14 3.05
N LYS A 39 -4.24 -6.30 4.29
CA LYS A 39 -3.40 -6.72 5.42
C LYS A 39 -2.89 -8.15 5.28
N GLU A 40 -3.74 -9.07 4.84
CA GLU A 40 -3.35 -10.47 4.61
C GLU A 40 -2.37 -10.59 3.43
N PHE A 41 -2.50 -9.73 2.41
CA PHE A 41 -1.54 -9.61 1.30
C PHE A 41 -0.23 -8.92 1.68
N GLU A 42 -0.15 -8.28 2.85
CA GLU A 42 0.96 -7.42 3.28
C GLU A 42 1.21 -6.21 2.34
N VAL A 43 0.15 -5.58 1.83
CA VAL A 43 0.25 -4.45 0.89
C VAL A 43 1.04 -3.29 1.48
N LEU A 44 0.81 -2.94 2.75
CA LEU A 44 1.56 -1.86 3.41
C LEU A 44 3.05 -2.19 3.48
N ASN A 45 3.42 -3.42 3.80
CA ASN A 45 4.83 -3.86 3.84
C ASN A 45 5.49 -3.74 2.47
N TYR A 46 4.80 -4.16 1.40
CA TYR A 46 5.26 -3.96 0.03
C TYR A 46 5.55 -2.49 -0.27
N LEU A 47 4.59 -1.62 -0.01
CA LEU A 47 4.69 -0.19 -0.30
C LEU A 47 5.85 0.45 0.46
N VAL A 48 5.92 0.23 1.77
CA VAL A 48 6.96 0.79 2.63
C VAL A 48 8.36 0.28 2.27
N LYS A 49 8.48 -1.00 1.92
CA LYS A 49 9.77 -1.60 1.53
C LYS A 49 10.32 -1.01 0.23
N ASN A 50 9.44 -0.67 -0.71
CA ASN A 50 9.85 -0.31 -2.07
C ASN A 50 9.83 1.20 -2.36
N ILE A 51 9.00 2.00 -1.66
CA ILE A 51 8.82 3.44 -1.93
C ILE A 51 10.12 4.25 -1.79
N SER A 52 11.04 3.81 -0.94
CA SER A 52 12.34 4.47 -0.74
C SER A 52 13.38 4.09 -1.80
N HIS A 53 13.10 3.14 -2.67
CA HIS A 53 14.04 2.72 -3.70
C HIS A 53 14.12 3.76 -4.81
N LYS A 54 15.33 3.99 -5.33
CA LYS A 54 15.58 4.98 -6.41
C LYS A 54 14.85 4.69 -7.72
N SER A 55 14.42 3.45 -7.94
CA SER A 55 13.64 3.04 -9.12
C SER A 55 12.14 3.18 -8.93
N PHE A 56 11.67 3.53 -7.73
CA PHE A 56 10.28 3.88 -7.51
C PHE A 56 9.98 5.21 -8.20
N ASP A 57 8.83 5.32 -8.86
CA ASP A 57 8.45 6.55 -9.53
C ASP A 57 8.39 7.72 -8.53
N ASN A 58 9.09 8.81 -8.84
CA ASN A 58 9.23 9.93 -7.91
C ASN A 58 7.93 10.71 -7.72
N ASP A 59 7.14 10.88 -8.78
CA ASP A 59 5.88 11.62 -8.70
C ASP A 59 4.85 10.81 -7.91
N ASP A 60 4.81 9.49 -8.11
CA ASP A 60 3.99 8.58 -7.33
C ASP A 60 4.40 8.55 -5.86
N LYS A 61 5.71 8.52 -5.59
CA LYS A 61 6.25 8.63 -4.23
C LYS A 61 5.78 9.90 -3.53
N VAL A 62 5.96 11.04 -4.17
CA VAL A 62 5.53 12.35 -3.63
C VAL A 62 4.02 12.34 -3.39
N LEU A 63 3.23 11.89 -4.36
CA LEU A 63 1.77 11.84 -4.22
C LEU A 63 1.33 10.94 -3.06
N ILE A 64 1.96 9.78 -2.87
CA ILE A 64 1.61 8.87 -1.78
C ILE A 64 1.98 9.47 -0.42
N ILE A 65 3.18 10.03 -0.29
CA ILE A 65 3.67 10.60 0.98
C ILE A 65 2.88 11.84 1.35
N ASP A 66 2.79 12.81 0.45
CA ASP A 66 2.14 14.09 0.71
C ASP A 66 0.62 13.91 0.81
N GLY A 67 0.02 13.08 -0.04
CA GLY A 67 -1.40 12.75 0.06
C GLY A 67 -1.78 12.11 1.40
N THR A 68 -0.91 11.27 1.96
CA THR A 68 -1.13 10.69 3.29
C THR A 68 -1.02 11.75 4.40
N LYS A 69 -0.04 12.65 4.32
CA LYS A 69 0.11 13.76 5.29
C LYS A 69 -1.05 14.75 5.21
N ASP A 70 -1.46 15.12 4.01
CA ASP A 70 -2.60 16.01 3.78
C ASP A 70 -3.90 15.39 4.28
N PHE A 71 -4.10 14.09 4.04
CA PHE A 71 -5.24 13.35 4.58
C PHE A 71 -5.23 13.34 6.10
N GLN A 72 -4.08 13.00 6.73
CA GLN A 72 -3.93 13.02 8.19
C GLN A 72 -4.23 14.40 8.79
N SER A 73 -3.75 15.46 8.15
CA SER A 73 -3.98 16.84 8.61
C SER A 73 -5.41 17.28 8.44
N SER A 74 -6.08 16.84 7.36
CA SER A 74 -7.47 17.20 7.07
C SER A 74 -8.49 16.41 7.90
N PHE A 75 -8.12 15.21 8.33
CA PHE A 75 -8.99 14.28 9.06
C PHE A 75 -8.28 13.68 10.29
N PRO A 76 -7.91 14.50 11.28
CA PRO A 76 -7.13 14.03 12.43
C PRO A 76 -7.82 12.95 13.26
N GLU A 77 -9.17 12.90 13.23
CA GLU A 77 -9.98 11.91 13.95
C GLU A 77 -10.22 10.61 13.16
N PHE A 78 -9.66 10.49 11.94
CA PHE A 78 -9.93 9.33 11.06
C PHE A 78 -9.73 7.99 11.75
N LEU A 79 -8.64 7.83 12.51
CA LEU A 79 -8.33 6.57 13.19
C LEU A 79 -9.36 6.20 14.28
N ASN A 80 -10.09 7.18 14.81
CA ASN A 80 -11.12 7.00 15.85
C ASN A 80 -12.50 6.65 15.27
N LEU A 81 -12.71 6.85 13.97
CA LEU A 81 -13.96 6.54 13.29
C LEU A 81 -14.20 5.02 13.25
N ASP A 82 -15.46 4.62 13.20
CA ASP A 82 -15.79 3.23 12.93
C ASP A 82 -15.55 2.85 11.45
N LYS A 83 -15.70 1.57 11.13
CA LYS A 83 -15.38 1.04 9.79
C LYS A 83 -16.25 1.65 8.69
N GLU A 84 -17.53 1.84 8.92
CA GLU A 84 -18.44 2.39 7.91
C GLU A 84 -18.20 3.89 7.74
N GLU A 85 -18.00 4.63 8.84
CA GLU A 85 -17.65 6.05 8.79
C GLU A 85 -16.34 6.28 8.02
N LYS A 86 -15.30 5.48 8.27
CA LYS A 86 -14.04 5.53 7.50
C LYS A 86 -14.29 5.33 6.01
N LYS A 87 -15.08 4.35 5.65
CA LYS A 87 -15.41 4.03 4.26
C LYS A 87 -16.20 5.16 3.59
N GLU A 88 -17.22 5.69 4.26
CA GLU A 88 -18.00 6.82 3.76
C GLU A 88 -17.14 8.05 3.56
N LEU A 89 -16.22 8.34 4.48
CA LEU A 89 -15.27 9.44 4.34
C LEU A 89 -14.40 9.28 3.09
N ILE A 90 -13.78 8.11 2.90
CA ILE A 90 -12.95 7.84 1.71
C ILE A 90 -13.76 8.02 0.43
N PHE A 91 -14.97 7.47 0.34
CA PHE A 91 -15.83 7.67 -0.85
C PHE A 91 -16.23 9.13 -1.06
N SER A 92 -16.47 9.88 0.02
CA SER A 92 -16.80 11.30 -0.06
C SER A 92 -15.65 12.13 -0.63
N ILE A 93 -14.42 11.93 -0.16
CA ILE A 93 -13.25 12.70 -0.63
C ILE A 93 -12.90 12.39 -2.09
N ILE A 94 -13.04 11.14 -2.53
CA ILE A 94 -12.83 10.75 -3.93
C ILE A 94 -13.79 11.51 -4.87
N LYS A 95 -15.03 11.74 -4.43
CA LYS A 95 -16.02 12.47 -5.21
C LYS A 95 -15.78 13.98 -5.27
N LYS A 96 -15.18 14.55 -4.21
CA LYS A 96 -15.03 16.00 -4.03
C LYS A 96 -13.67 16.53 -4.45
N SER A 97 -12.63 15.71 -4.48
CA SER A 97 -11.26 16.14 -4.73
C SER A 97 -10.58 15.26 -5.76
N GLN A 98 -10.15 15.86 -6.87
CA GLN A 98 -9.34 15.17 -7.88
C GLN A 98 -7.99 14.71 -7.30
N TYR A 99 -7.41 15.51 -6.41
CA TYR A 99 -6.15 15.13 -5.73
C TYR A 99 -6.32 13.88 -4.86
N ALA A 100 -7.37 13.85 -4.02
CA ALA A 100 -7.69 12.67 -3.21
C ALA A 100 -7.97 11.44 -4.09
N LYS A 101 -8.70 11.63 -5.20
CA LYS A 101 -8.93 10.56 -6.18
C LYS A 101 -7.62 10.03 -6.76
N SER A 102 -6.67 10.90 -7.12
CA SER A 102 -5.37 10.51 -7.65
C SER A 102 -4.56 9.74 -6.60
N TRP A 103 -4.53 10.21 -5.35
CA TRP A 103 -3.87 9.52 -4.24
C TRP A 103 -4.44 8.10 -4.04
N ILE A 104 -5.76 7.95 -3.92
CA ILE A 104 -6.42 6.64 -3.77
C ILE A 104 -6.15 5.74 -4.98
N SER A 105 -6.15 6.30 -6.20
CA SER A 105 -5.83 5.55 -7.42
C SER A 105 -4.40 5.01 -7.41
N LYS A 106 -3.43 5.76 -6.88
CA LYS A 106 -2.05 5.29 -6.74
C LYS A 106 -1.91 4.22 -5.66
N LEU A 107 -2.58 4.38 -4.52
CA LEU A 107 -2.64 3.32 -3.51
C LEU A 107 -3.28 2.04 -4.08
N SER A 108 -4.32 2.17 -4.90
CA SER A 108 -4.95 1.04 -5.59
C SER A 108 -3.99 0.36 -6.58
N TYR A 109 -3.25 1.14 -7.37
CA TYR A 109 -2.27 0.63 -8.33
C TYR A 109 -1.20 -0.21 -7.63
N TYR A 110 -0.52 0.37 -6.63
CA TYR A 110 0.52 -0.35 -5.89
C TYR A 110 -0.04 -1.48 -5.00
N GLY A 111 -1.29 -1.36 -4.57
CA GLY A 111 -1.99 -2.44 -3.87
C GLY A 111 -2.16 -3.67 -4.76
N ILE A 112 -2.61 -3.49 -6.00
CA ILE A 112 -2.73 -4.58 -6.98
C ILE A 112 -1.36 -5.17 -7.30
N GLU A 113 -0.35 -4.33 -7.49
CA GLU A 113 1.02 -4.79 -7.71
C GLU A 113 1.52 -5.63 -6.53
N ALA A 114 1.32 -5.18 -5.30
CA ALA A 114 1.68 -5.92 -4.09
C ALA A 114 0.98 -7.29 -3.99
N MET A 115 -0.31 -7.34 -4.35
CA MET A 115 -1.12 -8.56 -4.26
C MET A 115 -0.67 -9.66 -5.22
N PHE A 116 -0.09 -9.29 -6.37
CA PHE A 116 0.26 -10.23 -7.43
C PHE A 116 1.74 -10.26 -7.80
N SER A 117 2.58 -9.45 -7.12
CA SER A 117 4.03 -9.50 -7.29
C SER A 117 4.64 -10.75 -6.66
N ASP A 118 5.91 -10.98 -6.96
CA ASP A 118 6.66 -12.01 -6.24
C ASP A 118 6.80 -11.63 -4.75
N PRO A 119 6.59 -12.57 -3.81
CA PRO A 119 6.75 -12.33 -2.37
C PRO A 119 8.11 -11.74 -1.97
N LEU A 120 9.14 -11.92 -2.80
CA LEU A 120 10.46 -11.29 -2.61
C LEU A 120 10.36 -9.77 -2.44
N TYR A 121 9.39 -9.13 -3.11
CA TYR A 121 9.17 -7.68 -3.06
C TYR A 121 8.40 -7.20 -1.82
N GLY A 122 7.93 -8.12 -0.96
CA GLY A 122 7.35 -7.79 0.35
C GLY A 122 5.83 -7.78 0.41
N GLY A 123 5.14 -8.05 -0.70
CA GLY A 123 3.71 -8.32 -0.78
C GLY A 123 3.41 -9.79 -1.07
N ASN A 124 2.15 -10.12 -1.37
CA ASN A 124 1.71 -11.46 -1.78
C ASN A 124 2.25 -12.56 -0.86
N SER A 125 2.22 -12.32 0.43
CA SER A 125 2.79 -13.21 1.46
C SER A 125 2.25 -14.63 1.29
N ASN A 126 3.12 -15.62 1.37
CA ASN A 126 2.79 -17.02 1.12
C ASN A 126 2.11 -17.29 -0.24
N GLN A 127 2.26 -16.39 -1.21
CA GLN A 127 1.67 -16.49 -2.55
C GLN A 127 0.13 -16.49 -2.55
N ILE A 128 -0.49 -15.93 -1.50
CA ILE A 128 -1.94 -15.97 -1.33
C ILE A 128 -2.70 -15.25 -2.45
N GLY A 129 -2.12 -14.25 -3.09
CA GLY A 129 -2.68 -13.56 -4.25
C GLY A 129 -2.78 -14.51 -5.45
N TRP A 130 -1.71 -15.20 -5.78
CA TRP A 130 -1.70 -16.19 -6.86
C TRP A 130 -2.65 -17.33 -6.56
N LEU A 131 -2.66 -17.85 -5.34
CA LEU A 131 -3.57 -18.92 -4.92
C LEU A 131 -5.04 -18.49 -5.02
N SER A 132 -5.36 -17.22 -4.67
CA SER A 132 -6.73 -16.68 -4.73
C SER A 132 -7.32 -16.66 -6.14
N VAL A 133 -6.46 -16.56 -7.16
CA VAL A 133 -6.88 -16.50 -8.57
C VAL A 133 -6.46 -17.75 -9.36
N ASN A 134 -6.07 -18.82 -8.69
CA ASN A 134 -5.57 -20.07 -9.29
C ASN A 134 -4.44 -19.85 -10.32
N HIS A 135 -3.55 -18.87 -10.03
CA HIS A 135 -2.43 -18.57 -10.91
C HIS A 135 -1.27 -19.55 -10.68
N ASN A 136 -0.79 -20.16 -11.76
CA ASN A 136 0.42 -20.99 -11.74
C ASN A 136 1.65 -20.11 -11.93
N ILE A 137 2.59 -20.22 -11.02
CA ILE A 137 3.81 -19.43 -11.01
C ILE A 137 4.73 -19.83 -12.17
N GLY A 138 5.22 -18.84 -12.91
CA GLY A 138 6.26 -19.03 -13.92
C GLY A 138 7.67 -19.16 -13.31
N TYR A 139 8.58 -19.74 -14.08
CA TYR A 139 10.01 -19.87 -13.76
C TYR A 139 10.86 -19.33 -14.92
N PRO A 140 12.08 -18.76 -14.65
CA PRO A 140 12.68 -18.58 -13.32
C PRO A 140 12.01 -17.47 -12.52
N ARG A 141 12.00 -17.60 -11.18
CA ARG A 141 11.54 -16.55 -10.28
C ARG A 141 12.62 -15.48 -10.08
N PRO A 142 12.24 -14.24 -9.73
CA PRO A 142 13.20 -13.18 -9.43
C PRO A 142 14.05 -13.55 -8.20
N ILE A 143 15.34 -13.21 -8.27
CA ILE A 143 16.31 -13.41 -7.18
C ILE A 143 16.85 -12.10 -6.63
N LYS A 144 16.49 -10.98 -7.24
CA LYS A 144 16.93 -9.63 -6.88
C LYS A 144 15.77 -8.83 -6.32
N LEU A 145 16.10 -7.92 -5.41
CA LEU A 145 15.12 -7.02 -4.82
C LEU A 145 14.60 -6.00 -5.83
N TYR A 146 13.55 -5.29 -5.46
CA TYR A 146 12.92 -4.24 -6.25
C TYR A 146 13.97 -3.24 -6.77
N GLY A 147 13.97 -3.02 -8.09
CA GLY A 147 14.83 -2.04 -8.74
C GLY A 147 16.33 -2.39 -8.83
N GLU A 148 16.78 -3.53 -8.34
CA GLU A 148 18.15 -4.00 -8.54
C GLU A 148 18.36 -4.43 -10.00
N LYS A 149 19.48 -3.94 -10.61
CA LYS A 149 19.82 -4.33 -11.99
C LYS A 149 20.24 -5.79 -12.07
N ILE A 150 19.85 -6.43 -13.15
CA ILE A 150 20.29 -7.77 -13.54
C ILE A 150 21.78 -7.73 -13.93
#